data_0992af2109b4d4f38ac48101063b1422
#
_entry.id   0992af2109b4d4f38ac48101063b1422
#
_cell.length_a   1.000
_cell.length_b   1.000
_cell.length_c   1.000
_cell.angle_alpha   90.00
_cell.angle_beta   90.00
_cell.angle_gamma   90.00
#
_symmetry.space_group_name_H-M   'P 1'
#
loop_
_entity.id
_entity.type
_entity.pdbx_description
1 polymer ?
#
loop_
_entity_poly.entity_id
_entity_poly.type
_entity_poly.pdbx_seq_one_letter_code
_entity_poly.pdbx_strand_id
1 'polypeptide(L)'
;ARHILTKRLMVGLKAGDETRRSECMADSRLITTMGYGEHLRWNARMYLMGFEYGPVKAIEKKLHPCLIDCDRLIRDESHKDTLLYDEAVVKLSLSKEFDNINND
;
A
#
# COMPACT_ATOMS: atom_id res chain seq x y z
N ALA A 1 4.83 11.61 1.25
CA ALA A 1 4.78 12.18 -0.10
C ALA A 1 5.58 11.37 -1.13
N ARG A 2 6.78 10.92 -0.76
CA ARG A 2 7.64 10.15 -1.67
C ARG A 2 7.02 8.85 -2.13
N HIS A 3 6.41 8.10 -1.25
CA HIS A 3 5.82 6.81 -1.60
C HIS A 3 4.62 6.98 -2.55
N ILE A 4 3.90 8.09 -2.42
CA ILE A 4 2.78 8.41 -3.32
C ILE A 4 3.34 8.72 -4.72
N LEU A 5 4.33 9.59 -4.80
CA LEU A 5 4.96 9.93 -6.07
C LEU A 5 5.58 8.71 -6.74
N THR A 6 6.26 7.85 -5.97
CA THR A 6 6.86 6.62 -6.49
C THR A 6 5.81 5.73 -7.15
N LYS A 7 4.65 5.53 -6.50
CA LYS A 7 3.57 4.74 -7.08
C LYS A 7 3.10 5.32 -8.41
N ARG A 8 2.95 6.64 -8.47
CA ARG A 8 2.49 7.32 -9.69
C ARG A 8 3.51 7.18 -10.82
N LEU A 9 4.79 7.30 -10.51
CA LEU A 9 5.87 7.12 -11.49
C LEU A 9 5.92 5.68 -12.02
N MET A 10 5.71 4.71 -11.15
CA MET A 10 5.72 3.29 -11.54
C MET A 10 4.66 2.96 -12.59
N VAL A 11 3.52 3.62 -12.54
CA VAL A 11 2.42 3.38 -13.49
C VAL A 11 2.36 4.42 -14.60
N GLY A 12 3.32 5.35 -14.66
CA GLY A 12 3.36 6.38 -15.68
C GLY A 12 2.21 7.38 -15.58
N LEU A 13 1.73 7.64 -14.36
CA LEU A 13 0.62 8.59 -14.16
C LEU A 13 1.16 9.98 -13.89
N LYS A 14 0.81 10.92 -14.75
CA LYS A 14 1.12 12.35 -14.59
C LYS A 14 -0.11 13.11 -14.10
N ALA A 15 0.14 14.26 -13.47
CA ALA A 15 -0.94 15.13 -13.02
C ALA A 15 -1.85 15.50 -14.20
N GLY A 16 -3.16 15.37 -13.98
CA GLY A 16 -4.15 15.71 -15.01
C GLY A 16 -4.38 14.67 -16.08
N ASP A 17 -3.66 13.54 -16.05
CA ASP A 17 -3.83 12.48 -17.05
C ASP A 17 -5.00 11.57 -16.65
N GLU A 18 -6.22 12.02 -16.98
CA GLU A 18 -7.44 11.29 -16.60
C GLU A 18 -7.57 9.96 -17.34
N THR A 19 -7.07 9.89 -18.57
CA THR A 19 -7.11 8.63 -19.34
C THR A 19 -6.26 7.56 -18.65
N ARG A 20 -5.02 7.90 -18.30
CA ARG A 20 -4.14 6.95 -17.62
C ARG A 20 -4.67 6.59 -16.23
N ARG A 21 -5.22 7.57 -15.52
CA ARG A 21 -5.82 7.32 -14.20
C ARG A 21 -6.96 6.30 -14.30
N SER A 22 -7.86 6.49 -15.27
CA SER A 22 -8.98 5.56 -15.48
C SER A 22 -8.49 4.17 -15.84
N GLU A 23 -7.47 4.06 -16.69
CA GLU A 23 -6.87 2.78 -17.05
C GLU A 23 -6.32 2.06 -15.81
N CYS A 24 -5.58 2.78 -14.97
CA CYS A 24 -5.00 2.21 -13.75
C CYS A 24 -6.08 1.74 -12.78
N MET A 25 -7.10 2.58 -12.57
CA MET A 25 -8.17 2.27 -11.61
C MET A 25 -9.02 1.08 -12.05
N ALA A 26 -9.12 0.85 -13.35
CA ALA A 26 -9.87 -0.28 -13.91
C ALA A 26 -9.04 -1.57 -13.97
N ASP A 27 -7.73 -1.48 -13.80
CA ASP A 27 -6.83 -2.64 -13.89
C ASP A 27 -6.67 -3.30 -12.51
N SER A 28 -7.55 -4.25 -12.22
CA SER A 28 -7.57 -4.92 -10.91
C SER A 28 -6.26 -5.65 -10.62
N ARG A 29 -5.61 -6.21 -11.64
CA ARG A 29 -4.35 -6.93 -11.48
C ARG A 29 -3.22 -5.96 -11.09
N LEU A 30 -3.18 -4.79 -11.70
CA LEU A 30 -2.23 -3.75 -11.35
C LEU A 30 -2.43 -3.29 -9.91
N ILE A 31 -3.67 -3.01 -9.52
CA ILE A 31 -3.99 -2.57 -8.16
C ILE A 31 -3.62 -3.64 -7.13
N THR A 32 -3.91 -4.90 -7.40
CA THR A 32 -3.55 -6.01 -6.51
C THR A 32 -2.02 -6.11 -6.34
N THR A 33 -1.29 -6.06 -7.44
CA THR A 33 0.18 -6.14 -7.42
C THR A 33 0.78 -4.97 -6.64
N MET A 34 0.27 -3.77 -6.86
CA MET A 34 0.73 -2.59 -6.14
C MET A 34 0.34 -2.65 -4.66
N GLY A 35 -0.78 -3.30 -4.34
CA GLY A 35 -1.19 -3.54 -2.96
C GLY A 35 -0.18 -4.39 -2.20
N TYR A 36 0.35 -5.42 -2.83
CA TYR A 36 1.43 -6.22 -2.24
C TYR A 36 2.66 -5.37 -1.97
N GLY A 37 3.03 -4.50 -2.90
CA GLY A 37 4.14 -3.56 -2.72
C GLY A 37 3.89 -2.60 -1.56
N GLU A 38 2.67 -2.13 -1.40
CA GLU A 38 2.29 -1.26 -0.29
C GLU A 38 2.45 -1.98 1.05
N HIS A 39 2.06 -3.26 1.12
CA HIS A 39 2.21 -4.04 2.33
C HIS A 39 3.70 -4.22 2.68
N LEU A 40 4.55 -4.48 1.70
CA LEU A 40 5.99 -4.58 1.91
C LEU A 40 6.57 -3.25 2.43
N ARG A 41 6.14 -2.13 1.87
CA ARG A 41 6.55 -0.81 2.33
C ARG A 41 6.13 -0.58 3.79
N TRP A 42 4.90 -0.93 4.14
CA TRP A 42 4.39 -0.81 5.50
C TRP A 42 5.20 -1.67 6.47
N ASN A 43 5.48 -2.93 6.10
CA ASN A 43 6.31 -3.82 6.91
C ASN A 43 7.68 -3.19 7.18
N ALA A 44 8.35 -2.69 6.14
CA ALA A 44 9.66 -2.07 6.28
C ALA A 44 9.62 -0.88 7.23
N ARG A 45 8.60 -0.02 7.10
CA ARG A 45 8.44 1.13 7.97
C ARG A 45 8.24 0.71 9.43
N MET A 46 7.40 -0.30 9.66
CA MET A 46 7.11 -0.77 11.01
C MET A 46 8.37 -1.37 11.66
N TYR A 47 9.14 -2.17 10.90
CA TYR A 47 10.42 -2.70 11.41
C TYR A 47 11.40 -1.59 11.76
N LEU A 48 11.48 -0.54 10.95
CA LEU A 48 12.35 0.60 11.23
C LEU A 48 11.94 1.33 12.50
N MET A 49 10.66 1.30 12.86
CA MET A 49 10.16 1.87 14.11
C MET A 49 10.27 0.91 15.29
N GLY A 50 10.86 -0.27 15.08
CA GLY A 50 11.11 -1.25 16.13
C GLY A 50 9.96 -2.23 16.37
N PHE A 51 8.97 -2.28 15.49
CA PHE A 51 7.88 -3.25 15.62
C PHE A 51 8.33 -4.64 15.20
N GLU A 52 7.68 -5.64 15.79
CA GLU A 52 7.88 -7.06 15.46
C GLU A 52 6.53 -7.74 15.32
N TYR A 53 6.54 -8.95 14.79
CA TYR A 53 5.35 -9.77 14.74
C TYR A 53 4.92 -10.17 16.15
N GLY A 54 3.63 -10.08 16.42
CA GLY A 54 3.02 -10.64 17.61
C GLY A 54 1.59 -11.06 17.29
N PRO A 55 1.08 -12.18 17.84
CA PRO A 55 -0.24 -12.68 17.47
C PRO A 55 -1.39 -11.78 17.90
N VAL A 56 -1.13 -10.87 18.84
CA VAL A 56 -2.10 -9.87 19.30
C VAL A 56 -1.50 -8.49 19.16
N LYS A 57 -2.27 -7.55 18.61
CA LYS A 57 -1.82 -6.17 18.45
C LYS A 57 -1.58 -5.53 19.82
N ALA A 58 -0.38 -5.02 20.03
CA ALA A 58 0.01 -4.33 21.26
C ALA A 58 0.97 -3.21 20.91
N ILE A 59 0.43 -2.01 20.66
CA ILE A 59 1.20 -0.85 20.18
C ILE A 59 2.29 -0.46 21.18
N GLU A 60 1.98 -0.47 22.48
CA GLU A 60 2.92 -0.10 23.53
C GLU A 60 4.10 -1.07 23.63
N LYS A 61 3.93 -2.31 23.17
CA LYS A 61 4.99 -3.34 23.11
C LYS A 61 5.58 -3.44 21.71
N LYS A 62 5.11 -2.63 20.79
CA LYS A 62 5.52 -2.65 19.37
C LYS A 62 5.32 -4.02 18.73
N LEU A 63 4.15 -4.61 18.92
CA LEU A 63 3.77 -5.88 18.32
C LEU A 63 2.58 -5.69 17.38
N HIS A 64 2.63 -6.35 16.23
CA HIS A 64 1.54 -6.29 15.27
C HIS A 64 1.39 -7.61 14.52
N PRO A 65 0.15 -8.16 14.44
CA PRO A 65 -0.08 -9.46 13.80
C PRO A 65 -0.01 -9.42 12.27
N CYS A 66 -0.11 -8.25 11.65
CA CYS A 66 -0.02 -8.12 10.19
C CYS A 66 1.41 -7.97 9.67
N LEU A 67 2.43 -8.00 10.56
CA LEU A 67 3.84 -7.97 10.15
C LEU A 67 4.27 -9.35 9.66
N ILE A 68 3.66 -9.79 8.59
CA ILE A 68 3.92 -11.06 7.92
C ILE A 68 3.99 -10.79 6.41
N ASP A 69 4.53 -11.73 5.66
CA ASP A 69 4.62 -11.57 4.20
C ASP A 69 3.24 -11.69 3.53
N CYS A 70 3.17 -11.26 2.27
CA CYS A 70 1.91 -11.25 1.53
C CYS A 70 1.34 -12.66 1.34
N ASP A 71 2.18 -13.67 1.18
CA ASP A 71 1.71 -15.05 1.01
C ASP A 71 0.94 -15.53 2.23
N ARG A 72 1.42 -15.20 3.42
CA ARG A 72 0.73 -15.54 4.66
C ARG A 72 -0.57 -14.76 4.81
N LEU A 73 -0.57 -13.47 4.44
CA LEU A 73 -1.79 -12.65 4.47
C LEU A 73 -2.89 -13.23 3.58
N ILE A 74 -2.52 -13.67 2.38
CA ILE A 74 -3.47 -14.23 1.42
C ILE A 74 -4.12 -15.51 1.98
N ARG A 75 -3.34 -16.34 2.68
CA ARG A 75 -3.81 -17.62 3.19
C ARG A 75 -4.56 -17.52 4.51
N ASP A 76 -4.43 -16.41 5.22
CA ASP A 76 -5.02 -16.24 6.55
C ASP A 76 -6.29 -15.41 6.46
N GLU A 77 -7.43 -16.07 6.64
CA GLU A 77 -8.75 -15.43 6.59
C GLU A 77 -8.89 -14.26 7.56
N SER A 78 -8.20 -14.30 8.70
CA SER A 78 -8.28 -13.23 9.69
C SER A 78 -7.58 -11.94 9.25
N HIS A 79 -6.75 -12.02 8.19
CA HIS A 79 -6.00 -10.86 7.67
C HIS A 79 -6.47 -10.44 6.27
N LYS A 80 -7.58 -11.00 5.82
CA LYS A 80 -8.14 -10.76 4.50
C LYS A 80 -8.34 -9.26 4.18
N ASP A 81 -8.81 -8.50 5.17
CA ASP A 81 -9.09 -7.07 4.99
C ASP A 81 -7.82 -6.21 4.90
N THR A 82 -6.69 -6.72 5.35
CA THR A 82 -5.43 -5.98 5.32
C THR A 82 -5.00 -5.67 3.89
N LEU A 83 -5.07 -6.65 2.99
CA LEU A 83 -4.73 -6.43 1.59
C LEU A 83 -5.72 -5.51 0.89
N LEU A 84 -6.99 -5.56 1.25
CA LEU A 84 -7.99 -4.62 0.73
C LEU A 84 -7.68 -3.19 1.15
N TYR A 85 -7.20 -3.01 2.38
CA TYR A 85 -6.76 -1.71 2.87
C TYR A 85 -5.55 -1.21 2.07
N ASP A 86 -4.57 -2.09 1.83
CA ASP A 86 -3.38 -1.75 1.04
C ASP A 86 -3.75 -1.32 -0.38
N GLU A 87 -4.71 -2.01 -1.00
CA GLU A 87 -5.21 -1.63 -2.32
C GLU A 87 -5.92 -0.28 -2.29
N ALA A 88 -6.66 0.02 -1.21
CA ALA A 88 -7.30 1.31 -1.04
C ALA A 88 -6.26 2.45 -0.94
N VAL A 89 -5.15 2.21 -0.24
CA VAL A 89 -4.05 3.17 -0.16
C VAL A 89 -3.44 3.40 -1.55
N VAL A 90 -3.28 2.35 -2.33
CA VAL A 90 -2.78 2.47 -3.72
C VAL A 90 -3.73 3.35 -4.54
N LYS A 91 -5.02 3.06 -4.52
CA LYS A 91 -6.03 3.83 -5.26
C LYS A 91 -6.03 5.30 -4.85
N LEU A 92 -5.94 5.56 -3.55
CA LEU A 92 -5.87 6.93 -3.04
C LEU A 92 -4.63 7.64 -3.58
N SER A 93 -3.48 6.96 -3.61
CA SER A 93 -2.22 7.52 -4.11
C SER A 93 -2.31 7.91 -5.59
N LEU A 94 -3.13 7.20 -6.37
CA LEU A 94 -3.33 7.48 -7.78
C LEU A 94 -4.47 8.47 -8.03
N SER A 95 -5.17 8.89 -6.98
CA SER A 95 -6.34 9.75 -7.12
C SER A 95 -5.95 11.19 -7.48
N LYS A 96 -6.94 11.92 -7.95
CA LYS A 96 -6.80 13.33 -8.34
C LYS A 96 -6.34 14.20 -7.18
N GLU A 97 -6.62 13.81 -5.94
CA GLU A 97 -6.22 14.57 -4.75
C GLU A 97 -4.72 14.83 -4.69
N PHE A 98 -3.91 13.93 -5.26
CA PHE A 98 -2.46 14.03 -5.19
C PHE A 98 -1.81 14.49 -6.50
N ASP A 99 -2.59 15.08 -7.41
CA ASP A 99 -2.04 15.55 -8.70
C ASP A 99 -0.95 16.62 -8.52
N ASN A 100 -1.01 17.39 -7.44
CA ASN A 100 -0.06 18.47 -7.18
C ASN A 100 1.05 18.08 -6.21
N ILE A 101 1.26 16.80 -5.98
CA ILE A 101 2.28 16.34 -5.04
C ILE A 101 3.68 16.65 -5.56
N ASN A 102 4.54 17.11 -4.68
CA ASN A 102 5.93 17.41 -4.99
C ASN A 102 6.83 16.25 -4.65
N ASN A 103 8.08 16.29 -5.14
CA ASN A 103 9.05 15.22 -5.08
C ASN A 103 9.83 15.18 -3.75
N ASP A 104 9.32 15.74 -2.69
CA ASP A 104 10.05 15.78 -1.41
C ASP A 104 9.32 15.11 -0.25
#